data_d579a36d5cd39092f5298c409d8fc454
#
_entry.id   d579a36d5cd39092f5298c409d8fc454
#
_cell.length_a   1.000
_cell.length_b   1.000
_cell.length_c   1.000
_cell.angle_alpha   90.00
_cell.angle_beta   90.00
_cell.angle_gamma   90.00
#
_symmetry.space_group_name_H-M   'P 1'
#
loop_
_entity.id
_entity.type
_entity.pdbx_description
1 polymer ?
#
loop_
_entity_poly.entity_id
_entity_poly.type
_entity_poly.pdbx_seq_one_letter_code
_entity_poly.pdbx_strand_id
1 'polypeptide(L)'
;LGVTMLWICPMYKSPLADNGYDISDYYDMLEDYGTMEDVDALIAEAKKRNIGILMDLVINHTSDEHAWFQEALKDPNSKYRNYYIFKKGVDGHAPTNWRSVFGGSVWEKVGNEETYYFHAFAKKQPDLNWENPEMRKDIYKMINWWLDKGISGFRVDAINFIKKDQRWCD
;
A
#
# COMPACT_ATOMS: atom_id res chain seq x y z
N LEU A 1 3.10 33.44 4.87
CA LEU A 1 2.97 32.77 3.57
C LEU A 1 1.53 32.36 3.25
N GLY A 2 0.58 32.42 4.22
CA GLY A 2 -0.84 32.09 3.99
C GLY A 2 -1.13 30.60 3.75
N VAL A 3 -0.23 29.70 4.15
CA VAL A 3 -0.43 28.26 4.05
C VAL A 3 -1.49 27.82 5.05
N THR A 4 -2.50 27.07 4.59
CA THR A 4 -3.60 26.55 5.41
C THR A 4 -3.64 25.00 5.43
N MET A 5 -2.87 24.36 4.56
CA MET A 5 -2.81 22.91 4.45
C MET A 5 -1.38 22.47 4.11
N LEU A 6 -0.92 21.39 4.74
CA LEU A 6 0.34 20.71 4.40
C LEU A 6 0.02 19.28 3.97
N TRP A 7 0.48 18.90 2.80
CA TRP A 7 0.53 17.50 2.39
C TRP A 7 1.92 16.94 2.67
N ILE A 8 1.96 15.84 3.40
CA ILE A 8 3.19 15.14 3.77
C ILE A 8 3.29 13.87 2.92
N CYS A 9 4.40 13.71 2.20
CA CYS A 9 4.72 12.47 1.49
C CYS A 9 4.74 11.29 2.46
N PRO A 10 4.68 10.03 1.98
CA PRO A 10 4.60 8.87 2.86
C PRO A 10 5.67 8.88 3.95
N MET A 11 5.22 8.89 5.20
CA MET A 11 6.09 8.88 6.38
C MET A 11 5.93 7.60 7.21
N TYR A 12 5.11 6.66 6.73
CA TYR A 12 4.89 5.38 7.37
C TYR A 12 6.16 4.52 7.35
N LYS A 13 6.19 3.51 8.19
CA LYS A 13 7.27 2.52 8.16
C LYS A 13 7.39 1.88 6.77
N SER A 14 8.61 1.91 6.25
CA SER A 14 8.90 1.51 4.87
C SER A 14 10.35 1.06 4.74
N PRO A 15 10.66 0.03 3.94
CA PRO A 15 12.03 -0.29 3.55
C PRO A 15 12.62 0.66 2.50
N LEU A 16 11.88 1.70 2.07
CA LEU A 16 12.32 2.74 1.14
C LEU A 16 12.71 2.24 -0.25
N ALA A 17 12.13 1.14 -0.71
CA ALA A 17 12.36 0.64 -2.07
C ALA A 17 11.79 1.58 -3.14
N ASP A 18 10.76 2.37 -2.78
CA ASP A 18 10.15 3.41 -3.62
C ASP A 18 9.89 4.70 -2.81
N ASN A 19 10.93 5.24 -2.16
CA ASN A 19 10.89 6.51 -1.43
C ASN A 19 9.73 6.64 -0.43
N GLY A 20 9.32 5.53 0.21
CA GLY A 20 8.24 5.48 1.19
C GLY A 20 6.88 5.07 0.63
N TYR A 21 6.72 4.98 -0.70
CA TYR A 21 5.49 4.46 -1.33
C TYR A 21 5.37 2.92 -1.26
N ASP A 22 6.29 2.25 -0.62
CA ASP A 22 6.28 0.83 -0.26
C ASP A 22 6.11 0.69 1.26
N ILE A 23 4.86 0.72 1.72
CA ILE A 23 4.52 0.78 3.14
C ILE A 23 4.54 -0.61 3.76
N SER A 24 5.36 -0.80 4.80
CA SER A 24 5.46 -2.05 5.56
C SER A 24 4.59 -2.08 6.83
N ASP A 25 4.24 -0.91 7.39
CA ASP A 25 3.28 -0.76 8.47
C ASP A 25 2.57 0.60 8.38
N TYR A 26 1.24 0.58 8.29
CA TYR A 26 0.42 1.79 8.21
C TYR A 26 0.21 2.49 9.57
N TYR A 27 0.51 1.83 10.68
CA TYR A 27 0.27 2.32 12.04
C TYR A 27 1.53 2.78 12.74
N ASP A 28 2.66 2.70 12.04
CA ASP A 28 3.97 3.12 12.55
C ASP A 28 4.67 4.04 11.57
N MET A 29 5.67 4.73 12.04
CA MET A 29 6.42 5.74 11.33
C MET A 29 7.81 5.25 10.96
N LEU A 30 8.36 5.77 9.87
CA LEU A 30 9.77 5.55 9.52
C LEU A 30 10.67 6.22 10.57
N GLU A 31 11.51 5.44 11.23
CA GLU A 31 12.37 5.89 12.34
C GLU A 31 13.24 7.11 11.99
N ASP A 32 13.72 7.20 10.75
CA ASP A 32 14.52 8.32 10.26
C ASP A 32 13.77 9.67 10.27
N TYR A 33 12.43 9.66 10.30
CA TYR A 33 11.60 10.86 10.33
C TYR A 33 11.12 11.23 11.73
N GLY A 34 11.31 10.36 12.71
CA GLY A 34 10.91 10.56 14.09
C GLY A 34 10.03 9.45 14.64
N THR A 35 9.21 9.79 15.62
CA THR A 35 8.35 8.87 16.36
C THR A 35 6.87 9.18 16.16
N MET A 36 6.00 8.29 16.62
CA MET A 36 4.55 8.56 16.61
C MET A 36 4.17 9.74 17.51
N GLU A 37 4.94 9.98 18.59
CA GLU A 37 4.78 11.16 19.46
C GLU A 37 5.11 12.45 18.70
N ASP A 38 6.10 12.43 17.80
CA ASP A 38 6.43 13.58 16.94
C ASP A 38 5.29 13.87 15.95
N VAL A 39 4.63 12.83 15.41
CA VAL A 39 3.44 12.98 14.56
C VAL A 39 2.30 13.62 15.35
N ASP A 40 2.02 13.14 16.56
CA ASP A 40 0.98 13.69 17.41
C ASP A 40 1.27 15.17 17.77
N ALA A 41 2.52 15.49 18.05
CA ALA A 41 2.97 16.88 18.28
C ALA A 41 2.78 17.74 17.02
N LEU A 42 3.15 17.24 15.84
CA LEU A 42 2.98 17.95 14.57
C LEU A 42 1.51 18.27 14.30
N ILE A 43 0.62 17.28 14.47
CA ILE A 43 -0.83 17.47 14.28
C ILE A 43 -1.35 18.55 15.25
N ALA A 44 -0.98 18.46 16.53
CA ALA A 44 -1.40 19.42 17.55
C ALA A 44 -0.90 20.84 17.27
N GLU A 45 0.36 21.00 16.88
CA GLU A 45 0.96 22.29 16.55
C GLU A 45 0.41 22.91 15.26
N ALA A 46 0.13 22.09 14.24
CA ALA A 46 -0.53 22.55 13.01
C ALA A 46 -1.95 23.07 13.31
N LYS A 47 -2.72 22.32 14.11
CA LYS A 47 -4.06 22.70 14.52
C LYS A 47 -4.10 24.05 15.25
N LYS A 48 -3.14 24.32 16.16
CA LYS A 48 -3.03 25.62 16.85
C LYS A 48 -2.82 26.79 15.89
N ARG A 49 -2.26 26.51 14.70
CA ARG A 49 -1.97 27.51 13.66
C ARG A 49 -3.02 27.53 12.54
N ASN A 50 -4.13 26.82 12.70
CA ASN A 50 -5.14 26.63 11.68
C ASN A 50 -4.58 26.05 10.37
N ILE A 51 -3.61 25.14 10.48
CA ILE A 51 -3.04 24.41 9.35
C ILE A 51 -3.51 22.96 9.42
N GLY A 52 -4.14 22.48 8.36
CA GLY A 52 -4.53 21.10 8.21
C GLY A 52 -3.35 20.23 7.75
N ILE A 53 -3.34 18.96 8.17
CA ILE A 53 -2.38 17.96 7.71
C ILE A 53 -3.09 16.97 6.79
N LEU A 54 -2.59 16.82 5.56
CA LEU A 54 -2.93 15.73 4.66
C LEU A 54 -1.80 14.71 4.66
N MET A 55 -2.14 13.46 4.86
CA MET A 55 -1.21 12.34 4.69
C MET A 55 -1.36 11.72 3.30
N ASP A 56 -0.34 11.03 2.84
CA ASP A 56 -0.42 10.25 1.61
C ASP A 56 -1.12 8.91 1.89
N LEU A 57 -2.15 8.58 1.12
CA LEU A 57 -2.91 7.34 1.25
C LEU A 57 -2.50 6.38 0.12
N VAL A 58 -1.55 5.53 0.41
CA VAL A 58 -1.02 4.52 -0.53
C VAL A 58 -1.73 3.21 -0.27
N ILE A 59 -2.78 2.95 -1.03
CA ILE A 59 -3.68 1.80 -0.82
C ILE A 59 -3.89 0.93 -2.06
N ASN A 60 -3.17 1.23 -3.15
CA ASN A 60 -3.12 0.33 -4.30
C ASN A 60 -2.30 -0.93 -3.98
N HIS A 61 -1.22 -0.78 -3.23
CA HIS A 61 -0.23 -1.81 -2.90
C HIS A 61 0.35 -1.59 -1.51
N THR A 62 1.08 -2.56 -1.00
CA THR A 62 1.93 -2.43 0.19
C THR A 62 3.38 -2.72 -0.18
N SER A 63 4.31 -2.56 0.76
CA SER A 63 5.62 -3.21 0.65
C SER A 63 5.47 -4.73 0.62
N ASP A 64 6.39 -5.42 -0.05
CA ASP A 64 6.55 -6.88 0.07
C ASP A 64 6.96 -7.29 1.51
N GLU A 65 7.48 -6.37 2.32
CA GLU A 65 7.82 -6.59 3.73
C GLU A 65 6.63 -6.35 4.68
N HIS A 66 5.46 -5.94 4.19
CA HIS A 66 4.27 -5.79 5.00
C HIS A 66 3.84 -7.15 5.60
N ALA A 67 3.45 -7.16 6.88
CA ALA A 67 3.07 -8.37 7.61
C ALA A 67 2.00 -9.20 6.88
N TRP A 68 1.02 -8.54 6.24
CA TRP A 68 -0.01 -9.23 5.46
C TRP A 68 0.57 -10.00 4.26
N PHE A 69 1.53 -9.40 3.55
CA PHE A 69 2.13 -10.05 2.38
C PHE A 69 3.07 -11.18 2.81
N GLN A 70 3.85 -10.96 3.85
CA GLN A 70 4.74 -12.00 4.40
C GLN A 70 3.94 -13.23 4.86
N GLU A 71 2.80 -13.03 5.52
CA GLU A 71 1.92 -14.13 5.90
C GLU A 71 1.25 -14.79 4.69
N ALA A 72 0.86 -14.00 3.69
CA ALA A 72 0.31 -14.51 2.44
C ALA A 72 1.30 -15.40 1.66
N LEU A 73 2.60 -15.10 1.72
CA LEU A 73 3.64 -15.93 1.11
C LEU A 73 3.90 -17.21 1.91
N LYS A 74 3.89 -17.11 3.24
CA LYS A 74 4.19 -18.21 4.16
C LYS A 74 3.10 -19.27 4.20
N ASP A 75 1.83 -18.87 4.20
CA ASP A 75 0.68 -19.77 4.26
C ASP A 75 -0.33 -19.46 3.14
N PRO A 76 -0.40 -20.31 2.09
CA PRO A 76 -1.39 -20.16 1.02
C PRO A 76 -2.86 -20.23 1.49
N ASN A 77 -3.12 -20.76 2.68
CA ASN A 77 -4.46 -20.84 3.26
C ASN A 77 -4.77 -19.66 4.21
N SER A 78 -3.80 -18.79 4.46
CA SER A 78 -4.00 -17.57 5.26
C SER A 78 -5.07 -16.69 4.63
N LYS A 79 -5.88 -16.01 5.48
CA LYS A 79 -6.80 -14.96 5.01
C LYS A 79 -6.09 -13.88 4.18
N TYR A 80 -4.83 -13.62 4.49
CA TYR A 80 -4.02 -12.61 3.82
C TYR A 80 -3.62 -12.99 2.39
N ARG A 81 -3.69 -14.29 2.01
CA ARG A 81 -3.50 -14.70 0.61
C ARG A 81 -4.47 -13.98 -0.31
N ASN A 82 -5.71 -13.78 0.12
CA ASN A 82 -6.75 -13.09 -0.64
C ASN A 82 -6.70 -11.55 -0.50
N TYR A 83 -5.84 -11.01 0.35
CA TYR A 83 -5.60 -9.56 0.43
C TYR A 83 -4.81 -9.04 -0.76
N TYR A 84 -4.10 -9.94 -1.45
CA TYR A 84 -3.32 -9.67 -2.65
C TYR A 84 -3.83 -10.47 -3.82
N ILE A 85 -3.34 -10.15 -5.01
CA ILE A 85 -3.76 -10.79 -6.25
C ILE A 85 -2.75 -11.87 -6.60
N PHE A 86 -3.12 -13.12 -6.38
CA PHE A 86 -2.34 -14.29 -6.76
C PHE A 86 -3.05 -15.06 -7.87
N LYS A 87 -2.31 -15.49 -8.89
CA LYS A 87 -2.83 -16.29 -10.00
C LYS A 87 -1.85 -17.39 -10.41
N LYS A 88 -2.39 -18.52 -10.85
CA LYS A 88 -1.57 -19.56 -11.47
C LYS A 88 -1.09 -19.09 -12.84
N GLY A 89 0.13 -19.45 -13.18
CA GLY A 89 0.64 -19.29 -14.53
C GLY A 89 -0.14 -20.12 -15.56
N VAL A 90 0.03 -19.77 -16.82
CA VAL A 90 -0.60 -20.46 -17.97
C VAL A 90 0.51 -21.01 -18.82
N ASP A 91 0.51 -22.33 -19.07
CA ASP A 91 1.50 -23.05 -19.89
C ASP A 91 2.96 -22.72 -19.53
N GLY A 92 3.25 -22.61 -18.23
CA GLY A 92 4.59 -22.29 -17.71
C GLY A 92 4.97 -20.82 -17.78
N HIS A 93 4.07 -19.95 -18.21
CA HIS A 93 4.26 -18.49 -18.33
C HIS A 93 3.45 -17.72 -17.29
N ALA A 94 3.70 -16.41 -17.20
CA ALA A 94 2.90 -15.51 -16.37
C ALA A 94 1.42 -15.49 -16.82
N PRO A 95 0.48 -15.15 -15.91
CA PRO A 95 -0.97 -15.19 -16.22
C PRO A 95 -1.41 -14.32 -17.39
N THR A 96 -0.75 -13.18 -17.62
CA THR A 96 -0.99 -12.27 -18.74
C THR A 96 0.31 -11.64 -19.22
N ASN A 97 0.30 -10.99 -20.38
CA ASN A 97 1.43 -10.24 -20.93
C ASN A 97 1.51 -8.78 -20.43
N TRP A 98 0.70 -8.38 -19.47
CA TRP A 98 0.60 -7.01 -18.99
C TRP A 98 1.94 -6.51 -18.43
N ARG A 99 2.15 -5.20 -18.57
CA ARG A 99 3.41 -4.57 -18.20
C ARG A 99 3.25 -3.63 -17.01
N SER A 100 4.22 -3.66 -16.12
CA SER A 100 4.36 -2.74 -15.00
C SER A 100 4.63 -1.31 -15.48
N VAL A 101 4.19 -0.33 -14.68
CA VAL A 101 4.47 1.10 -14.88
C VAL A 101 5.99 1.36 -14.94
N PHE A 102 6.77 0.62 -14.16
CA PHE A 102 8.24 0.72 -14.15
C PHE A 102 8.93 -0.19 -15.16
N GLY A 103 8.16 -0.87 -16.00
CA GLY A 103 8.66 -1.79 -17.02
C GLY A 103 8.71 -3.25 -16.54
N GLY A 104 8.87 -4.17 -17.49
CA GLY A 104 8.81 -5.60 -17.21
C GLY A 104 7.37 -6.11 -17.04
N SER A 105 7.23 -7.34 -16.54
CA SER A 105 5.94 -7.95 -16.26
C SER A 105 5.30 -7.34 -15.01
N VAL A 106 3.97 -7.36 -14.94
CA VAL A 106 3.21 -7.09 -13.70
C VAL A 106 3.15 -8.32 -12.77
N TRP A 107 3.73 -9.43 -13.18
CA TRP A 107 3.67 -10.70 -12.46
C TRP A 107 5.05 -11.13 -11.99
N GLU A 108 5.18 -11.43 -10.71
CA GLU A 108 6.37 -12.01 -10.11
C GLU A 108 6.06 -13.40 -9.58
N LYS A 109 6.91 -14.37 -9.89
CA LYS A 109 6.72 -15.77 -9.50
C LYS A 109 6.96 -15.96 -8.00
N VAL A 110 6.09 -16.73 -7.35
CA VAL A 110 6.24 -17.05 -5.92
C VAL A 110 7.18 -18.23 -5.75
N GLY A 111 8.44 -17.97 -5.47
CA GLY A 111 9.43 -19.02 -5.24
C GLY A 111 9.41 -20.10 -6.33
N ASN A 112 9.19 -21.36 -5.94
CA ASN A 112 9.10 -22.51 -6.84
C ASN A 112 7.65 -22.90 -7.18
N GLU A 113 6.65 -22.13 -6.73
CA GLU A 113 5.22 -22.37 -7.06
C GLU A 113 4.92 -22.06 -8.52
N GLU A 114 3.85 -22.62 -9.06
CA GLU A 114 3.27 -22.21 -10.35
C GLU A 114 2.37 -20.96 -10.22
N THR A 115 2.51 -20.25 -9.12
CA THR A 115 1.70 -19.09 -8.74
C THR A 115 2.53 -17.82 -8.86
N TYR A 116 1.88 -16.77 -9.29
CA TYR A 116 2.44 -15.42 -9.42
C TYR A 116 1.62 -14.44 -8.59
N TYR A 117 2.26 -13.41 -8.05
CA TYR A 117 1.55 -12.26 -7.49
C TYR A 117 1.63 -11.07 -8.45
N PHE A 118 0.63 -10.21 -8.38
CA PHE A 118 0.47 -9.04 -9.24
C PHE A 118 1.11 -7.80 -8.58
N HIS A 119 1.79 -6.98 -9.40
CA HIS A 119 2.29 -5.66 -9.02
C HIS A 119 2.19 -4.68 -10.20
N ALA A 120 1.39 -3.65 -10.09
CA ALA A 120 1.28 -2.63 -11.12
C ALA A 120 2.54 -1.75 -11.21
N PHE A 121 3.26 -1.60 -10.09
CA PHE A 121 4.49 -0.82 -9.95
C PHE A 121 5.71 -1.73 -9.78
N ALA A 122 6.54 -1.51 -8.77
CA ALA A 122 7.70 -2.37 -8.54
C ALA A 122 7.30 -3.76 -8.00
N LYS A 123 8.13 -4.76 -8.26
CA LYS A 123 7.95 -6.11 -7.70
C LYS A 123 7.93 -6.13 -6.16
N LYS A 124 8.54 -5.13 -5.52
CA LYS A 124 8.50 -4.91 -4.07
C LYS A 124 7.21 -4.24 -3.58
N GLN A 125 6.26 -4.01 -4.48
CA GLN A 125 4.97 -3.34 -4.19
C GLN A 125 3.80 -4.20 -4.67
N PRO A 126 3.54 -5.37 -4.02
CA PRO A 126 2.42 -6.23 -4.38
C PRO A 126 1.09 -5.51 -4.22
N ASP A 127 0.24 -5.61 -5.25
CA ASP A 127 -1.05 -4.91 -5.29
C ASP A 127 -2.08 -5.57 -4.39
N LEU A 128 -2.82 -4.73 -3.67
CA LEU A 128 -3.95 -5.14 -2.85
C LEU A 128 -5.15 -5.53 -3.71
N ASN A 129 -5.86 -6.57 -3.28
CA ASN A 129 -7.07 -7.07 -3.92
C ASN A 129 -8.31 -6.30 -3.44
N TRP A 130 -8.67 -5.24 -4.13
CA TRP A 130 -9.82 -4.39 -3.77
C TRP A 130 -11.19 -5.08 -3.99
N GLU A 131 -11.23 -6.25 -4.60
CA GLU A 131 -12.45 -7.08 -4.63
C GLU A 131 -12.72 -7.76 -3.27
N ASN A 132 -11.69 -7.92 -2.42
CA ASN A 132 -11.82 -8.55 -1.11
C ASN A 132 -12.41 -7.57 -0.06
N PRO A 133 -13.62 -7.84 0.48
CA PRO A 133 -14.25 -6.94 1.46
C PRO A 133 -13.52 -6.88 2.81
N GLU A 134 -12.86 -7.97 3.24
CA GLU A 134 -12.14 -7.98 4.51
C GLU A 134 -10.87 -7.12 4.42
N MET A 135 -10.16 -7.18 3.31
CA MET A 135 -9.03 -6.26 3.03
C MET A 135 -9.50 -4.80 3.10
N ARG A 136 -10.62 -4.47 2.40
CA ARG A 136 -11.17 -3.10 2.45
C ARG A 136 -11.52 -2.64 3.86
N LYS A 137 -12.11 -3.53 4.68
CA LYS A 137 -12.41 -3.21 6.09
C LYS A 137 -11.16 -2.85 6.88
N ASP A 138 -10.06 -3.58 6.69
CA ASP A 138 -8.82 -3.30 7.40
C ASP A 138 -8.19 -1.99 6.92
N ILE A 139 -8.26 -1.68 5.62
CA ILE A 139 -7.88 -0.35 5.11
C ILE A 139 -8.76 0.76 5.71
N TYR A 140 -10.08 0.58 5.77
CA TYR A 140 -10.99 1.59 6.36
C TYR A 140 -10.74 1.80 7.86
N LYS A 141 -10.37 0.76 8.61
CA LYS A 141 -9.95 0.91 10.00
C LYS A 141 -8.70 1.79 10.11
N MET A 142 -7.71 1.55 9.26
CA MET A 142 -6.49 2.34 9.22
C MET A 142 -6.78 3.81 8.88
N ILE A 143 -7.63 4.07 7.88
CA ILE A 143 -8.06 5.43 7.51
C ILE A 143 -8.71 6.14 8.69
N ASN A 144 -9.68 5.48 9.35
CA ASN A 144 -10.36 6.05 10.51
C ASN A 144 -9.40 6.31 11.68
N TRP A 145 -8.48 5.40 11.93
CA TRP A 145 -7.49 5.55 12.99
C TRP A 145 -6.63 6.82 12.80
N TRP A 146 -6.20 7.13 11.58
CA TRP A 146 -5.48 8.36 11.28
C TRP A 146 -6.35 9.61 11.38
N LEU A 147 -7.62 9.54 10.93
CA LEU A 147 -8.57 10.64 11.09
C LEU A 147 -8.85 10.93 12.57
N ASP A 148 -8.99 9.88 13.40
CA ASP A 148 -9.18 10.00 14.84
C ASP A 148 -7.96 10.63 15.54
N LYS A 149 -6.74 10.44 15.00
CA LYS A 149 -5.53 11.15 15.47
C LYS A 149 -5.58 12.66 15.19
N GLY A 150 -6.45 13.11 14.29
CA GLY A 150 -6.70 14.52 14.02
C GLY A 150 -6.08 15.07 12.74
N ILE A 151 -5.65 14.23 11.81
CA ILE A 151 -5.32 14.70 10.45
C ILE A 151 -6.55 15.24 9.74
N SER A 152 -6.38 16.11 8.77
CA SER A 152 -7.49 16.74 8.03
C SER A 152 -7.99 15.91 6.86
N GLY A 153 -7.23 14.91 6.43
CA GLY A 153 -7.58 14.03 5.31
C GLY A 153 -6.36 13.41 4.65
N PHE A 154 -6.56 12.98 3.40
CA PHE A 154 -5.55 12.29 2.63
C PHE A 154 -5.43 12.82 1.20
N ARG A 155 -4.23 12.76 0.67
CA ARG A 155 -3.98 12.70 -0.77
C ARG A 155 -3.92 11.23 -1.16
N VAL A 156 -4.76 10.79 -2.09
CA VAL A 156 -4.85 9.38 -2.48
C VAL A 156 -3.89 9.11 -3.63
N ASP A 157 -2.94 8.21 -3.39
CA ASP A 157 -1.97 7.79 -4.40
C ASP A 157 -2.57 6.74 -5.34
N ALA A 158 -2.20 6.82 -6.62
CA ALA A 158 -2.48 5.80 -7.64
C ALA A 158 -3.93 5.27 -7.66
N ILE A 159 -4.91 6.13 -7.36
CA ILE A 159 -6.33 5.75 -7.21
C ILE A 159 -6.92 5.06 -8.44
N ASN A 160 -6.44 5.40 -9.62
CA ASN A 160 -6.86 4.80 -10.88
C ASN A 160 -6.38 3.35 -11.07
N PHE A 161 -5.45 2.88 -10.24
CA PHE A 161 -4.91 1.51 -10.32
C PHE A 161 -5.60 0.52 -9.37
N ILE A 162 -6.40 0.98 -8.40
CA ILE A 162 -7.01 0.07 -7.41
C ILE A 162 -8.00 -0.91 -8.03
N LYS A 163 -8.67 -0.54 -9.12
CA LYS A 163 -9.55 -1.42 -9.88
C LYS A 163 -8.79 -2.07 -11.03
N LYS A 164 -8.75 -3.41 -11.05
CA LYS A 164 -8.15 -4.21 -12.12
C LYS A 164 -9.23 -4.84 -12.98
N ASP A 165 -8.94 -5.07 -14.25
CA ASP A 165 -9.83 -5.85 -15.13
C ASP A 165 -9.83 -7.31 -14.67
N GLN A 166 -10.97 -7.77 -14.20
CA GLN A 166 -11.12 -9.11 -13.64
C GLN A 166 -11.15 -10.22 -14.69
N ARG A 167 -11.16 -9.88 -15.96
CA ARG A 167 -11.06 -10.88 -17.04
C ARG A 167 -9.68 -11.52 -17.13
N TRP A 168 -8.63 -10.77 -16.72
CA TRP A 168 -7.23 -11.24 -16.70
C TRP A 168 -6.78 -11.87 -18.00
N CYS A 169 -7.04 -11.22 -19.12
CA CYS A 169 -6.72 -11.66 -20.48
C CYS A 169 -5.78 -10.65 -21.18
N ASP A 170 -5.06 -11.13 -22.18
CA ASP A 170 -4.20 -10.34 -23.05
C ASP A 170 -5.00 -9.45 -24.00
#